data_312711325f842500a6c2f87a2311890f
#
_entry.id   312711325f842500a6c2f87a2311890f
#
_cell.length_a   1.000
_cell.length_b   1.000
_cell.length_c   1.000
_cell.angle_alpha   90.00
_cell.angle_beta   90.00
_cell.angle_gamma   90.00
#
_symmetry.space_group_name_H-M   'P 1'
#
loop_
_entity.id
_entity.type
_entity.pdbx_description
1 polymer ?
#
loop_
_entity_poly.entity_id
_entity_poly.type
_entity_poly.pdbx_seq_one_letter_code
_entity_poly.pdbx_strand_id
1 'polypeptide(L)'
;MSGGVDSSTVAAMLREEGYDLIGLTLQLWNQRRLAGKDGMPEPVQGRCCSIDDVYDARRVAETLGIPYYLVNEQERFESDVVRPFVSEYLHGRTPIPCSLCNNHLKFDQLLLRARQFGADRIATGHYARNEYDPARGRWILKRPADRSKDQTWFLFGLTQEQLSRTLFPLGGYTKPEVREIAATHKLALAAKPDSQEICFIPNGDYKRFIDAYLDEQGESIPDSAGELVSTTGEVLGRHAGIHNFTVGQRKGLGVTAPNPLYVLQIDPASHRVTVGSDTELATETFRARDCNWISIADLTGERRAQXXXXXXDSPPP
;
A
#
# COMPACT_ATOMS: atom_id res chain seq x y z
N MET A 1 12.23 -2.16 10.38
CA MET A 1 13.12 -2.55 9.25
C MET A 1 12.39 -3.64 8.47
N SER A 2 12.35 -3.53 7.14
CA SER A 2 11.53 -4.44 6.29
C SER A 2 12.37 -5.42 5.48
N GLY A 3 13.69 -5.46 5.70
CA GLY A 3 14.60 -6.26 4.87
C GLY A 3 14.84 -5.69 3.48
N GLY A 4 14.37 -4.48 3.22
CA GLY A 4 14.60 -3.77 1.97
C GLY A 4 15.69 -2.71 2.11
N VAL A 5 16.23 -2.26 0.97
CA VAL A 5 17.32 -1.27 0.93
C VAL A 5 16.93 0.03 1.66
N ASP A 6 15.71 0.51 1.48
CA ASP A 6 15.29 1.82 1.99
C ASP A 6 15.33 1.87 3.52
N SER A 7 14.67 0.92 4.19
CA SER A 7 14.64 0.90 5.66
C SER A 7 16.02 0.64 6.27
N SER A 8 16.86 -0.11 5.56
CA SER A 8 18.23 -0.40 6.00
C SER A 8 19.13 0.83 5.86
N THR A 9 18.96 1.58 4.77
CA THR A 9 19.69 2.84 4.57
C THR A 9 19.30 3.87 5.63
N VAL A 10 18.00 3.97 5.95
CA VAL A 10 17.53 4.86 7.04
C VAL A 10 18.25 4.53 8.35
N ALA A 11 18.33 3.24 8.70
CA ALA A 11 18.99 2.82 9.93
C ALA A 11 20.48 3.22 9.93
N ALA A 12 21.18 3.02 8.79
CA ALA A 12 22.58 3.39 8.66
C ALA A 12 22.80 4.91 8.78
N MET A 13 21.97 5.70 8.07
CA MET A 13 22.04 7.17 8.13
C MET A 13 21.86 7.69 9.57
N LEU A 14 20.82 7.23 10.24
CA LEU A 14 20.52 7.69 11.59
C LEU A 14 21.60 7.24 12.59
N ARG A 15 22.18 6.05 12.38
CA ARG A 15 23.29 5.56 13.20
C ARG A 15 24.51 6.48 13.05
N GLU A 16 24.82 6.87 11.81
CA GLU A 16 25.92 7.79 11.51
C GLU A 16 25.68 9.18 12.12
N GLU A 17 24.42 9.63 12.14
CA GLU A 17 24.03 10.90 12.78
C GLU A 17 24.06 10.83 14.31
N GLY A 18 24.34 9.67 14.89
CA GLY A 18 24.49 9.50 16.34
C GLY A 18 23.22 9.19 17.10
N TYR A 19 22.16 8.84 16.42
CA TYR A 19 20.93 8.42 17.11
C TYR A 19 21.12 7.08 17.83
N ASP A 20 20.49 6.93 18.98
CA ASP A 20 20.35 5.66 19.65
C ASP A 20 19.18 4.90 19.01
N LEU A 21 19.46 3.76 18.39
CA LEU A 21 18.51 3.10 17.51
C LEU A 21 18.11 1.72 17.99
N ILE A 22 16.85 1.38 17.71
CA ILE A 22 16.32 0.02 17.84
C ILE A 22 15.73 -0.37 16.48
N GLY A 23 16.18 -1.48 15.92
CA GLY A 23 15.61 -2.06 14.70
C GLY A 23 14.34 -2.84 15.04
N LEU A 24 13.25 -2.56 14.32
CA LEU A 24 11.98 -3.24 14.55
C LEU A 24 11.40 -3.73 13.22
N THR A 25 11.04 -5.01 13.15
CA THR A 25 10.29 -5.60 12.04
C THR A 25 8.92 -6.04 12.53
N LEU A 26 7.87 -5.64 11.81
CA LEU A 26 6.52 -6.16 12.02
C LEU A 26 6.31 -7.32 11.05
N GLN A 27 6.08 -8.52 11.57
CA GLN A 27 5.70 -9.67 10.77
C GLN A 27 4.20 -9.59 10.52
N LEU A 28 3.84 -9.21 9.29
CA LEU A 28 2.46 -8.86 8.93
C LEU A 28 1.70 -10.04 8.32
N TRP A 29 2.37 -10.85 7.49
CA TRP A 29 1.72 -11.92 6.75
C TRP A 29 2.67 -13.09 6.52
N ASN A 30 2.16 -14.29 6.69
CA ASN A 30 2.91 -15.50 6.37
C ASN A 30 2.70 -15.82 4.89
N GLN A 31 3.70 -15.58 4.08
CA GLN A 31 3.64 -15.78 2.63
C GLN A 31 3.34 -17.24 2.23
N ARG A 32 3.61 -18.19 3.12
CA ARG A 32 3.37 -19.61 2.85
C ARG A 32 1.98 -20.09 3.27
N ARG A 33 1.19 -19.22 3.91
CA ARG A 33 -0.10 -19.59 4.48
C ARG A 33 -1.07 -20.17 3.44
N LEU A 34 -1.11 -19.57 2.25
CA LEU A 34 -2.00 -19.99 1.17
C LEU A 34 -1.25 -20.74 0.03
N ALA A 35 0.05 -21.00 0.20
CA ALA A 35 0.85 -21.64 -0.86
C ALA A 35 0.33 -23.06 -1.15
N GLY A 36 0.22 -23.39 -2.43
CA GLY A 36 -0.27 -24.69 -2.87
C GLY A 36 -1.78 -24.86 -2.88
N LYS A 37 -2.54 -23.91 -2.33
CA LYS A 37 -4.01 -23.97 -2.39
C LYS A 37 -4.48 -23.43 -3.74
N ASP A 38 -5.35 -24.21 -4.38
CA ASP A 38 -6.03 -23.83 -5.64
C ASP A 38 -5.11 -23.17 -6.68
N GLY A 39 -3.88 -23.72 -6.82
CA GLY A 39 -2.93 -23.22 -7.80
C GLY A 39 -2.21 -21.94 -7.37
N MET A 40 -2.33 -21.54 -6.11
CA MET A 40 -1.52 -20.43 -5.59
C MET A 40 -0.03 -20.77 -5.75
N PRO A 41 0.74 -19.86 -6.32
CA PRO A 41 2.17 -20.13 -6.54
C PRO A 41 2.93 -20.19 -5.22
N GLU A 42 4.08 -20.89 -5.24
CA GLU A 42 5.00 -20.83 -4.12
C GLU A 42 5.48 -19.39 -3.90
N PRO A 43 5.77 -19.02 -2.66
CA PRO A 43 6.21 -17.65 -2.38
C PRO A 43 7.46 -17.26 -3.18
N VAL A 44 7.42 -16.10 -3.80
CA VAL A 44 8.57 -15.57 -4.53
C VAL A 44 9.53 -14.93 -3.52
N GLN A 45 10.81 -15.26 -3.62
CA GLN A 45 11.83 -14.68 -2.76
C GLN A 45 11.92 -13.15 -2.96
N GLY A 46 12.19 -12.44 -1.88
CA GLY A 46 12.44 -11.01 -1.93
C GLY A 46 11.20 -10.11 -1.82
N ARG A 47 10.06 -10.66 -1.39
CA ARG A 47 8.87 -9.86 -1.09
C ARG A 47 8.80 -9.51 0.39
N CYS A 48 8.29 -8.33 0.68
CA CYS A 48 8.15 -7.82 2.06
C CYS A 48 7.44 -8.85 2.95
N CYS A 49 7.96 -9.04 4.16
CA CYS A 49 7.46 -9.98 5.17
C CYS A 49 7.83 -11.45 4.94
N SER A 50 8.74 -11.73 4.02
CA SER A 50 9.29 -13.09 3.89
C SER A 50 10.25 -13.37 5.06
N ILE A 51 10.51 -14.65 5.32
CA ILE A 51 11.51 -15.06 6.32
C ILE A 51 12.89 -14.50 5.94
N ASP A 52 13.21 -14.48 4.65
CA ASP A 52 14.47 -13.94 4.15
C ASP A 52 14.60 -12.44 4.48
N ASP A 53 13.51 -11.67 4.35
CA ASP A 53 13.51 -10.25 4.70
C ASP A 53 13.79 -10.03 6.20
N VAL A 54 13.27 -10.90 7.05
CA VAL A 54 13.54 -10.85 8.50
C VAL A 54 15.03 -11.10 8.76
N TYR A 55 15.61 -12.11 8.10
CA TYR A 55 17.05 -12.38 8.22
C TYR A 55 17.89 -11.23 7.67
N ASP A 56 17.49 -10.65 6.56
CA ASP A 56 18.18 -9.50 5.97
C ASP A 56 18.16 -8.30 6.95
N ALA A 57 16.99 -8.00 7.52
CA ALA A 57 16.86 -6.91 8.49
C ALA A 57 17.72 -7.17 9.73
N ARG A 58 17.76 -8.42 10.20
CA ARG A 58 18.60 -8.80 11.35
C ARG A 58 20.10 -8.61 11.04
N ARG A 59 20.57 -9.07 9.88
CA ARG A 59 21.98 -8.89 9.47
C ARG A 59 22.36 -7.43 9.42
N VAL A 60 21.48 -6.58 8.89
CA VAL A 60 21.73 -5.13 8.87
C VAL A 60 21.84 -4.59 10.29
N ALA A 61 20.94 -4.98 11.17
CA ALA A 61 20.97 -4.53 12.58
C ALA A 61 22.28 -4.98 13.26
N GLU A 62 22.70 -6.22 13.03
CA GLU A 62 23.99 -6.76 13.54
C GLU A 62 25.17 -5.95 13.00
N THR A 63 25.19 -5.65 11.70
CA THR A 63 26.26 -4.85 11.07
C THR A 63 26.33 -3.45 11.68
N LEU A 64 25.18 -2.84 11.97
CA LEU A 64 25.10 -1.50 12.56
C LEU A 64 25.30 -1.49 14.09
N GLY A 65 25.35 -2.66 14.72
CA GLY A 65 25.47 -2.79 16.18
C GLY A 65 24.27 -2.25 16.94
N ILE A 66 23.05 -2.46 16.40
CA ILE A 66 21.81 -2.00 17.05
C ILE A 66 20.95 -3.18 17.49
N PRO A 67 20.23 -3.06 18.62
CA PRO A 67 19.25 -4.07 19.03
C PRO A 67 18.18 -4.27 17.96
N TYR A 68 17.69 -5.51 17.81
CA TYR A 68 16.69 -5.84 16.78
C TYR A 68 15.59 -6.71 17.38
N TYR A 69 14.34 -6.36 17.05
CA TYR A 69 13.17 -7.09 17.52
C TYR A 69 12.23 -7.39 16.37
N LEU A 70 11.65 -8.59 16.39
CA LEU A 70 10.59 -9.03 15.49
C LEU A 70 9.29 -9.10 16.28
N VAL A 71 8.26 -8.41 15.81
CA VAL A 71 6.95 -8.38 16.44
C VAL A 71 5.93 -9.03 15.51
N ASN A 72 5.21 -10.02 16.01
CA ASN A 72 4.16 -10.69 15.25
C ASN A 72 2.87 -9.86 15.32
N GLU A 73 2.42 -9.38 14.16
CA GLU A 73 1.18 -8.62 14.00
C GLU A 73 0.28 -9.28 12.95
N GLN A 74 0.43 -10.58 12.70
CA GLN A 74 -0.28 -11.28 11.63
C GLN A 74 -1.80 -11.26 11.83
N GLU A 75 -2.27 -11.54 13.04
CA GLU A 75 -3.71 -11.54 13.35
C GLU A 75 -4.32 -10.16 13.10
N ARG A 76 -3.62 -9.12 13.55
CA ARG A 76 -4.08 -7.75 13.37
C ARG A 76 -4.03 -7.33 11.90
N PHE A 77 -2.99 -7.71 11.19
CA PHE A 77 -2.90 -7.46 9.75
C PHE A 77 -4.07 -8.14 9.01
N GLU A 78 -4.39 -9.35 9.39
CA GLU A 78 -5.53 -10.05 8.80
C GLU A 78 -6.84 -9.30 9.07
N SER A 79 -7.09 -8.91 10.33
CA SER A 79 -8.35 -8.24 10.69
C SER A 79 -8.48 -6.85 10.08
N ASP A 80 -7.39 -6.08 10.06
CA ASP A 80 -7.44 -4.64 9.72
C ASP A 80 -7.12 -4.36 8.26
N VAL A 81 -6.49 -5.31 7.54
CA VAL A 81 -6.06 -5.10 6.16
C VAL A 81 -6.61 -6.17 5.21
N VAL A 82 -6.38 -7.47 5.51
CA VAL A 82 -6.74 -8.54 4.57
C VAL A 82 -8.26 -8.72 4.48
N ARG A 83 -8.96 -8.84 5.63
CA ARG A 83 -10.43 -8.99 5.63
C ARG A 83 -11.13 -7.80 4.98
N PRO A 84 -10.79 -6.53 5.30
CA PRO A 84 -11.36 -5.39 4.56
C PRO A 84 -11.04 -5.43 3.06
N PHE A 85 -9.82 -5.82 2.68
CA PHE A 85 -9.44 -5.94 1.28
C PHE A 85 -10.37 -6.93 0.54
N VAL A 86 -10.56 -8.11 1.09
CA VAL A 86 -11.44 -9.14 0.50
C VAL A 86 -12.89 -8.61 0.46
N SER A 87 -13.38 -8.08 1.58
CA SER A 87 -14.73 -7.54 1.67
C SER A 87 -15.00 -6.45 0.63
N GLU A 88 -14.07 -5.52 0.42
CA GLU A 88 -14.26 -4.43 -0.54
C GLU A 88 -14.42 -4.99 -1.97
N TYR A 89 -13.57 -5.95 -2.36
CA TYR A 89 -13.71 -6.58 -3.68
C TYR A 89 -15.04 -7.32 -3.85
N LEU A 90 -15.47 -8.05 -2.81
CA LEU A 90 -16.76 -8.76 -2.86
C LEU A 90 -17.94 -7.79 -3.02
N HIS A 91 -17.77 -6.52 -2.59
CA HIS A 91 -18.78 -5.46 -2.75
C HIS A 91 -18.53 -4.59 -4.00
N GLY A 92 -17.68 -5.03 -4.93
CA GLY A 92 -17.41 -4.30 -6.19
C GLY A 92 -16.61 -3.00 -6.02
N ARG A 93 -15.91 -2.85 -4.89
CA ARG A 93 -15.05 -1.69 -4.65
C ARG A 93 -13.58 -2.08 -4.75
N THR A 94 -12.71 -1.13 -5.05
CA THR A 94 -11.28 -1.39 -5.19
C THR A 94 -10.53 -0.83 -3.99
N PRO A 95 -10.05 -1.68 -3.08
CA PRO A 95 -9.36 -1.22 -1.88
C PRO A 95 -7.91 -0.81 -2.16
N ILE A 96 -7.37 0.02 -1.27
CA ILE A 96 -5.94 0.37 -1.25
C ILE A 96 -5.37 -0.15 0.07
N PRO A 97 -4.99 -1.45 0.14
CA PRO A 97 -4.59 -2.05 1.43
C PRO A 97 -3.34 -1.42 2.03
N CYS A 98 -2.46 -0.84 1.21
CA CYS A 98 -1.25 -0.17 1.72
C CYS A 98 -1.59 1.05 2.59
N SER A 99 -2.65 1.80 2.25
CA SER A 99 -3.06 2.92 3.09
C SER A 99 -3.64 2.43 4.42
N LEU A 100 -4.47 1.38 4.39
CA LEU A 100 -4.99 0.77 5.62
C LEU A 100 -3.84 0.27 6.51
N CYS A 101 -2.90 -0.45 5.89
CA CYS A 101 -1.72 -0.98 6.60
C CYS A 101 -0.89 0.14 7.24
N ASN A 102 -0.64 1.22 6.51
CA ASN A 102 0.12 2.34 7.08
C ASN A 102 -0.68 3.03 8.19
N ASN A 103 -1.93 3.43 7.91
CA ASN A 103 -2.71 4.27 8.82
C ASN A 103 -3.07 3.57 10.13
N HIS A 104 -3.52 2.31 10.05
CA HIS A 104 -4.10 1.60 11.19
C HIS A 104 -3.17 0.58 11.83
N LEU A 105 -2.11 0.17 11.14
CA LEU A 105 -1.24 -0.87 11.67
C LEU A 105 0.19 -0.38 11.85
N LYS A 106 0.90 -0.07 10.76
CA LYS A 106 2.33 0.25 10.87
C LYS A 106 2.60 1.40 11.82
N PHE A 107 1.99 2.57 11.57
CA PHE A 107 2.30 3.75 12.36
C PHE A 107 1.76 3.64 13.79
N ASP A 108 0.56 3.07 14.00
CA ASP A 108 0.03 2.85 15.34
C ASP A 108 0.90 1.87 16.13
N GLN A 109 1.21 0.71 15.53
CA GLN A 109 2.01 -0.31 16.23
C GLN A 109 3.45 0.14 16.44
N LEU A 110 4.05 0.78 15.43
CA LEU A 110 5.42 1.28 15.60
C LEU A 110 5.50 2.32 16.73
N LEU A 111 4.54 3.23 16.81
CA LEU A 111 4.52 4.23 17.90
C LEU A 111 4.25 3.59 19.24
N LEU A 112 3.34 2.61 19.30
CA LEU A 112 3.08 1.88 20.54
C LEU A 112 4.35 1.16 21.04
N ARG A 113 5.03 0.45 20.14
CA ARG A 113 6.27 -0.25 20.47
C ARG A 113 7.40 0.73 20.82
N ALA A 114 7.50 1.84 20.09
CA ALA A 114 8.49 2.88 20.39
C ALA A 114 8.34 3.33 21.85
N ARG A 115 7.12 3.65 22.28
CA ARG A 115 6.83 4.04 23.67
C ARG A 115 7.26 2.94 24.66
N GLN A 116 6.97 1.68 24.36
CA GLN A 116 7.34 0.55 25.21
C GLN A 116 8.86 0.39 25.35
N PHE A 117 9.61 0.73 24.32
CA PHE A 117 11.06 0.69 24.31
C PHE A 117 11.70 2.00 24.79
N GLY A 118 10.89 3.00 25.16
CA GLY A 118 11.40 4.31 25.59
C GLY A 118 11.92 5.18 24.45
N ALA A 119 11.53 4.88 23.21
CA ALA A 119 11.92 5.69 22.06
C ALA A 119 10.89 6.80 21.81
N ASP A 120 11.39 7.99 21.49
CA ASP A 120 10.56 9.17 21.27
C ASP A 120 9.97 9.24 19.87
N ARG A 121 10.65 8.64 18.91
CA ARG A 121 10.30 8.76 17.47
C ARG A 121 10.43 7.41 16.78
N ILE A 122 9.77 7.34 15.63
CA ILE A 122 9.94 6.23 14.68
C ILE A 122 10.55 6.79 13.39
N ALA A 123 11.29 5.94 12.69
CA ALA A 123 11.84 6.29 11.37
C ALA A 123 11.47 5.21 10.37
N THR A 124 11.12 5.61 9.17
CA THR A 124 10.72 4.66 8.11
C THR A 124 11.40 5.00 6.79
N GLY A 125 11.50 3.99 5.92
CA GLY A 125 12.05 4.13 4.57
C GLY A 125 11.07 4.69 3.54
N HIS A 126 9.98 5.34 3.97
CA HIS A 126 9.05 5.94 3.02
C HIS A 126 9.64 7.20 2.38
N TYR A 127 9.41 7.33 1.08
CA TYR A 127 9.75 8.55 0.33
C TYR A 127 8.64 9.58 0.54
N ALA A 128 8.82 10.40 1.56
CA ALA A 128 7.92 11.49 1.97
C ALA A 128 8.73 12.49 2.78
N ARG A 129 8.19 13.67 3.01
CA ARG A 129 8.76 14.66 3.95
C ARG A 129 7.65 15.15 4.86
N ASN A 130 7.99 15.40 6.10
CA ASN A 130 7.10 16.09 7.03
C ASN A 130 7.84 17.24 7.69
N GLU A 131 7.11 18.29 7.98
CA GLU A 131 7.67 19.44 8.71
C GLU A 131 6.56 20.11 9.52
N TYR A 132 6.96 20.76 10.59
CA TYR A 132 6.04 21.58 11.37
C TYR A 132 5.91 22.96 10.73
N ASP A 133 4.71 23.41 10.45
CA ASP A 133 4.43 24.72 9.90
C ASP A 133 3.91 25.61 11.07
N PRO A 134 4.75 26.52 11.57
CA PRO A 134 4.34 27.36 12.71
C PRO A 134 3.20 28.33 12.36
N ALA A 135 3.07 28.72 11.10
CA ALA A 135 1.98 29.61 10.68
C ALA A 135 0.61 28.90 10.75
N ARG A 136 0.60 27.59 10.53
CA ARG A 136 -0.61 26.77 10.64
C ARG A 136 -0.77 26.10 12.00
N GLY A 137 0.29 26.04 12.79
CA GLY A 137 0.33 25.30 14.05
C GLY A 137 0.19 23.78 13.82
N ARG A 138 0.66 23.27 12.68
CA ARG A 138 0.40 21.88 12.28
C ARG A 138 1.59 21.25 11.58
N TRP A 139 1.70 19.95 11.72
CA TRP A 139 2.59 19.13 10.87
C TRP A 139 1.97 19.01 9.49
N ILE A 140 2.77 19.18 8.46
CA ILE A 140 2.36 19.02 7.07
C ILE A 140 3.15 17.88 6.43
N LEU A 141 2.50 17.16 5.53
CA LEU A 141 3.11 16.08 4.75
C LEU A 141 3.42 16.63 3.35
N LYS A 142 4.64 16.44 2.90
CA LYS A 142 5.12 16.94 1.61
C LYS A 142 5.65 15.81 0.74
N ARG A 143 5.53 15.99 -0.55
CA ARG A 143 6.10 15.06 -1.53
C ARG A 143 7.63 15.04 -1.42
N PRO A 144 8.26 13.89 -1.69
CA PRO A 144 9.73 13.77 -1.63
C PRO A 144 10.41 14.49 -2.79
N ALA A 145 11.74 14.54 -2.73
CA ALA A 145 12.56 15.03 -3.83
C ALA A 145 12.42 14.13 -5.07
N ASP A 146 12.43 12.82 -4.87
CA ASP A 146 12.21 11.85 -5.95
C ASP A 146 10.71 11.67 -6.21
N ARG A 147 10.21 12.39 -7.19
CA ARG A 147 8.79 12.35 -7.56
C ARG A 147 8.35 10.97 -8.09
N SER A 148 9.28 10.21 -8.68
CA SER A 148 8.99 8.88 -9.20
C SER A 148 8.80 7.85 -8.08
N LYS A 149 9.25 8.17 -6.86
CA LYS A 149 9.12 7.30 -5.67
C LYS A 149 8.15 7.87 -4.64
N ASP A 150 7.34 8.85 -4.99
CA ASP A 150 6.42 9.52 -4.07
C ASP A 150 5.47 8.51 -3.39
N GLN A 151 5.58 8.39 -2.08
CA GLN A 151 4.73 7.51 -1.26
C GLN A 151 3.77 8.28 -0.36
N THR A 152 3.66 9.60 -0.51
CA THR A 152 2.69 10.39 0.27
C THR A 152 1.26 9.93 0.04
N TRP A 153 0.99 9.38 -1.15
CA TRP A 153 -0.28 8.75 -1.50
C TRP A 153 -0.74 7.69 -0.50
N PHE A 154 0.21 6.94 0.10
CA PHE A 154 -0.12 5.88 1.05
C PHE A 154 -0.09 6.35 2.51
N LEU A 155 0.20 7.65 2.73
CA LEU A 155 0.40 8.24 4.06
C LEU A 155 -0.65 9.31 4.39
N PHE A 156 -1.65 9.48 3.53
CA PHE A 156 -2.64 10.55 3.68
C PHE A 156 -3.46 10.44 4.96
N GLY A 157 -3.55 9.25 5.55
CA GLY A 157 -4.32 9.02 6.78
C GLY A 157 -3.57 9.29 8.07
N LEU A 158 -2.29 9.70 8.01
CA LEU A 158 -1.50 9.93 9.22
C LEU A 158 -2.05 11.10 10.03
N THR A 159 -2.13 10.90 11.33
CA THR A 159 -2.57 11.92 12.29
C THR A 159 -1.46 12.93 12.58
N GLN A 160 -1.80 14.05 13.17
CA GLN A 160 -0.84 15.06 13.62
C GLN A 160 0.16 14.47 14.64
N GLU A 161 -0.31 13.62 15.54
CA GLU A 161 0.56 12.94 16.50
C GLU A 161 1.55 12.01 15.78
N GLN A 162 1.07 11.19 14.86
CA GLN A 162 1.93 10.28 14.08
C GLN A 162 2.99 11.06 13.29
N LEU A 163 2.58 12.15 12.64
CA LEU A 163 3.51 12.99 11.87
C LEU A 163 4.59 13.64 12.76
N SER A 164 4.20 14.11 13.95
CA SER A 164 5.14 14.76 14.87
C SER A 164 6.22 13.81 15.40
N ARG A 165 5.92 12.53 15.44
CA ARG A 165 6.81 11.50 16.00
C ARG A 165 7.50 10.64 14.93
N THR A 166 7.31 10.97 13.65
CA THR A 166 7.86 10.17 12.54
C THR A 166 8.96 10.94 11.81
N LEU A 167 10.02 10.22 11.47
CA LEU A 167 11.09 10.71 10.61
C LEU A 167 10.98 10.00 9.25
N PHE A 168 11.15 10.77 8.18
CA PHE A 168 11.24 10.27 6.81
C PHE A 168 12.59 10.69 6.22
N PRO A 169 13.70 10.03 6.63
CA PRO A 169 15.04 10.48 6.22
C PRO A 169 15.29 10.46 4.72
N LEU A 170 14.59 9.58 3.99
CA LEU A 170 14.76 9.47 2.53
C LEU A 170 14.03 10.55 1.73
N GLY A 171 13.25 11.40 2.38
CA GLY A 171 12.44 12.40 1.69
C GLY A 171 13.22 13.43 0.87
N GLY A 172 14.50 13.65 1.19
CA GLY A 172 15.37 14.57 0.47
C GLY A 172 16.24 13.93 -0.61
N TYR A 173 16.15 12.61 -0.79
CA TYR A 173 17.07 11.85 -1.66
C TYR A 173 16.31 11.18 -2.80
N THR A 174 17.02 10.99 -3.92
CA THR A 174 16.57 10.15 -5.02
C THR A 174 16.94 8.69 -4.76
N LYS A 175 16.26 7.77 -5.43
CA LYS A 175 16.53 6.33 -5.26
C LYS A 175 17.99 5.95 -5.59
N PRO A 176 18.61 6.48 -6.67
CA PRO A 176 20.05 6.22 -6.87
C PRO A 176 20.91 6.68 -5.71
N GLU A 177 20.69 7.88 -5.17
CA GLU A 177 21.44 8.37 -4.00
C GLU A 177 21.28 7.45 -2.79
N VAL A 178 20.06 6.98 -2.54
CA VAL A 178 19.80 6.03 -1.44
C VAL A 178 20.62 4.73 -1.64
N ARG A 179 20.72 4.23 -2.87
CA ARG A 179 21.54 3.04 -3.16
C ARG A 179 23.03 3.32 -2.99
N GLU A 180 23.51 4.51 -3.34
CA GLU A 180 24.91 4.92 -3.09
C GLU A 180 25.21 4.97 -1.60
N ILE A 181 24.31 5.57 -0.81
CA ILE A 181 24.43 5.59 0.66
C ILE A 181 24.48 4.16 1.20
N ALA A 182 23.57 3.29 0.75
CA ALA A 182 23.56 1.88 1.16
C ALA A 182 24.92 1.20 0.85
N ALA A 183 25.46 1.45 -0.33
CA ALA A 183 26.74 0.87 -0.76
C ALA A 183 27.91 1.41 0.08
N THR A 184 27.92 2.71 0.38
CA THR A 184 28.94 3.35 1.24
C THR A 184 28.96 2.71 2.63
N HIS A 185 27.77 2.39 3.17
CA HIS A 185 27.65 1.70 4.45
C HIS A 185 27.84 0.18 4.34
N LYS A 186 28.21 -0.32 3.16
CA LYS A 186 28.45 -1.75 2.89
C LYS A 186 27.27 -2.63 3.22
N LEU A 187 26.04 -2.11 3.02
CA LEU A 187 24.85 -2.89 3.26
C LEU A 187 24.66 -3.93 2.13
N ALA A 188 24.56 -5.19 2.49
CA ALA A 188 24.42 -6.28 1.52
C ALA A 188 23.19 -6.15 0.62
N LEU A 189 22.21 -5.34 1.06
CA LEU A 189 20.94 -5.11 0.36
C LEU A 189 21.00 -3.98 -0.68
N ALA A 190 22.13 -3.32 -0.89
CA ALA A 190 22.23 -2.13 -1.77
C ALA A 190 21.69 -2.40 -3.18
N ALA A 191 21.88 -3.64 -3.70
CA ALA A 191 21.44 -4.05 -5.03
C ALA A 191 20.05 -4.74 -5.04
N LYS A 192 19.41 -4.92 -3.87
CA LYS A 192 18.13 -5.63 -3.77
C LYS A 192 17.04 -4.87 -4.55
N PRO A 193 16.24 -5.56 -5.40
CA PRO A 193 15.18 -4.90 -6.13
C PRO A 193 14.04 -4.43 -5.20
N ASP A 194 13.32 -3.40 -5.64
CA ASP A 194 12.17 -2.86 -4.90
C ASP A 194 10.96 -3.79 -5.06
N SER A 195 10.17 -3.91 -4.01
CA SER A 195 8.85 -4.57 -4.09
C SER A 195 7.89 -3.68 -4.89
N GLN A 196 7.23 -4.26 -5.89
CA GLN A 196 6.35 -3.54 -6.82
C GLN A 196 4.87 -3.85 -6.58
N GLU A 197 4.56 -4.91 -5.84
CA GLU A 197 3.21 -5.45 -5.70
C GLU A 197 2.68 -5.34 -4.28
N ILE A 198 1.39 -5.56 -4.12
CA ILE A 198 0.77 -5.69 -2.79
C ILE A 198 1.48 -6.83 -2.05
N CYS A 199 2.01 -6.54 -0.89
CA CYS A 199 2.97 -7.42 -0.20
C CYS A 199 2.44 -8.81 0.13
N PHE A 200 1.12 -8.98 0.34
CA PHE A 200 0.54 -10.27 0.70
C PHE A 200 -0.10 -11.02 -0.48
N ILE A 201 -0.07 -10.44 -1.69
CA ILE A 201 -0.66 -11.06 -2.88
C ILE A 201 0.46 -11.58 -3.79
N PRO A 202 0.62 -12.90 -3.92
CA PRO A 202 1.64 -13.45 -4.82
C PRO A 202 1.34 -13.10 -6.29
N ASN A 203 2.37 -12.61 -6.98
CA ASN A 203 2.33 -12.32 -8.42
C ASN A 203 1.20 -11.35 -8.87
N GLY A 204 0.66 -10.55 -7.92
CA GLY A 204 -0.38 -9.59 -8.22
C GLY A 204 -1.76 -10.20 -8.53
N ASP A 205 -1.93 -11.51 -8.36
CA ASP A 205 -3.19 -12.20 -8.67
C ASP A 205 -4.13 -12.14 -7.46
N TYR A 206 -4.79 -10.98 -7.30
CA TYR A 206 -5.71 -10.79 -6.18
C TYR A 206 -6.95 -11.69 -6.27
N LYS A 207 -7.34 -12.10 -7.47
CA LYS A 207 -8.53 -12.97 -7.66
C LYS A 207 -8.29 -14.34 -7.01
N ARG A 208 -7.18 -14.98 -7.38
CA ARG A 208 -6.78 -16.25 -6.75
C ARG A 208 -6.54 -16.11 -5.26
N PHE A 209 -6.00 -14.97 -4.84
CA PHE A 209 -5.80 -14.72 -3.41
C PHE A 209 -7.15 -14.71 -2.67
N ILE A 210 -8.17 -14.03 -3.22
CA ILE A 210 -9.51 -13.98 -2.61
C ILE A 210 -10.10 -15.39 -2.52
N ASP A 211 -10.01 -16.16 -3.63
CA ASP A 211 -10.54 -17.53 -3.69
C ASP A 211 -9.87 -18.40 -2.60
N ALA A 212 -8.53 -18.41 -2.57
CA ALA A 212 -7.78 -19.25 -1.63
C ALA A 212 -7.99 -18.81 -0.17
N TYR A 213 -8.14 -17.51 0.06
CA TYR A 213 -8.37 -16.98 1.41
C TYR A 213 -9.75 -17.38 1.94
N LEU A 214 -10.80 -17.23 1.12
CA LEU A 214 -12.16 -17.60 1.53
C LEU A 214 -12.27 -19.12 1.75
N ASP A 215 -11.65 -19.92 0.86
CA ASP A 215 -11.60 -21.37 1.05
C ASP A 215 -10.92 -21.73 2.39
N GLU A 216 -9.83 -21.06 2.72
CA GLU A 216 -9.15 -21.31 4.00
C GLU A 216 -10.04 -20.97 5.21
N GLN A 217 -10.88 -19.93 5.09
CA GLN A 217 -11.81 -19.54 6.14
C GLN A 217 -13.05 -20.44 6.19
N GLY A 218 -13.22 -21.36 5.24
CA GLY A 218 -14.43 -22.18 5.09
C GLY A 218 -15.63 -21.37 4.58
N GLU A 219 -15.34 -20.28 3.88
CA GLU A 219 -16.35 -19.39 3.32
C GLU A 219 -16.40 -19.56 1.80
N SER A 220 -17.59 -19.40 1.22
CA SER A 220 -17.76 -19.43 -0.24
C SER A 220 -17.85 -18.01 -0.78
N ILE A 221 -17.39 -17.84 -2.02
CA ILE A 221 -17.54 -16.55 -2.72
C ILE A 221 -19.03 -16.33 -2.93
N PRO A 222 -19.59 -15.19 -2.51
CA PRO A 222 -21.00 -14.89 -2.78
C PRO A 222 -21.28 -14.86 -4.28
N ASP A 223 -22.40 -15.44 -4.69
CA ASP A 223 -22.80 -15.39 -6.10
C ASP A 223 -23.07 -13.94 -6.50
N SER A 224 -22.22 -13.42 -7.35
CA SER A 224 -22.36 -12.09 -7.92
C SER A 224 -22.13 -12.14 -9.44
N ALA A 225 -22.48 -13.29 -10.04
CA ALA A 225 -22.47 -13.45 -11.49
C ALA A 225 -23.46 -12.47 -12.14
N GLY A 226 -23.11 -11.95 -13.31
CA GLY A 226 -23.93 -10.93 -13.93
C GLY A 226 -23.56 -10.62 -15.36
N GLU A 227 -23.95 -9.44 -15.81
CA GLU A 227 -23.79 -8.98 -17.18
C GLU A 227 -22.75 -7.88 -17.30
N LEU A 228 -21.95 -7.94 -18.39
CA LEU A 228 -21.19 -6.80 -18.85
C LEU A 228 -22.09 -6.05 -19.83
N VAL A 229 -22.30 -4.76 -19.58
CA VAL A 229 -23.19 -3.93 -20.39
C VAL A 229 -22.47 -2.69 -20.88
N SER A 230 -22.90 -2.18 -22.04
CA SER A 230 -22.45 -0.87 -22.53
C SER A 230 -23.10 0.26 -21.73
N THR A 231 -22.68 1.50 -21.99
CA THR A 231 -23.31 2.69 -21.39
C THR A 231 -24.75 2.90 -21.87
N THR A 232 -25.14 2.27 -23.00
CA THR A 232 -26.53 2.29 -23.48
C THR A 232 -27.36 1.14 -22.93
N GLY A 233 -26.78 0.25 -22.13
CA GLY A 233 -27.46 -0.90 -21.54
C GLY A 233 -27.45 -2.16 -22.40
N GLU A 234 -26.76 -2.15 -23.53
CA GLU A 234 -26.61 -3.33 -24.39
C GLU A 234 -25.76 -4.38 -23.66
N VAL A 235 -26.22 -5.62 -23.64
CA VAL A 235 -25.47 -6.73 -23.01
C VAL A 235 -24.35 -7.16 -23.99
N LEU A 236 -23.12 -7.04 -23.55
CA LEU A 236 -21.92 -7.39 -24.32
C LEU A 236 -21.36 -8.76 -23.92
N GLY A 237 -21.69 -9.24 -22.71
CA GLY A 237 -21.20 -10.52 -22.21
C GLY A 237 -21.68 -10.83 -20.82
N ARG A 238 -21.14 -11.90 -20.23
CA ARG A 238 -21.44 -12.30 -18.86
C ARG A 238 -20.15 -12.55 -18.08
N HIS A 239 -20.24 -12.44 -16.76
CA HIS A 239 -19.09 -12.69 -15.87
C HIS A 239 -19.49 -13.53 -14.68
N ALA A 240 -18.50 -14.15 -14.04
CA ALA A 240 -18.70 -15.06 -12.91
C ALA A 240 -18.80 -14.33 -11.54
N GLY A 241 -18.44 -13.05 -11.50
CA GLY A 241 -18.53 -12.30 -10.25
C GLY A 241 -17.94 -10.89 -10.38
N ILE A 242 -18.58 -9.93 -9.70
CA ILE A 242 -18.17 -8.51 -9.74
C ILE A 242 -16.77 -8.29 -9.12
N HIS A 243 -16.37 -9.14 -8.18
CA HIS A 243 -15.05 -9.06 -7.52
C HIS A 243 -13.88 -9.22 -8.50
N ASN A 244 -14.16 -9.69 -9.73
CA ASN A 244 -13.14 -9.84 -10.78
C ASN A 244 -12.83 -8.54 -11.52
N PHE A 245 -13.50 -7.44 -11.15
CA PHE A 245 -13.40 -6.19 -11.90
C PHE A 245 -12.95 -5.03 -11.01
N THR A 246 -12.30 -4.08 -11.65
CA THR A 246 -11.83 -2.84 -11.02
C THR A 246 -12.17 -1.70 -12.00
N VAL A 247 -12.69 -0.59 -11.51
CA VAL A 247 -12.95 0.59 -12.36
C VAL A 247 -11.64 1.04 -13.02
N GLY A 248 -11.67 1.26 -14.32
CA GLY A 248 -10.50 1.55 -15.14
C GLY A 248 -9.83 0.30 -15.73
N GLN A 249 -10.23 -0.90 -15.34
CA GLN A 249 -9.66 -2.14 -15.87
C GLN A 249 -9.94 -2.27 -17.37
N ARG A 250 -8.87 -2.56 -18.14
CA ARG A 250 -8.93 -2.75 -19.59
C ARG A 250 -8.80 -4.21 -20.01
N LYS A 251 -7.97 -4.98 -19.32
CA LYS A 251 -7.65 -6.37 -19.68
C LYS A 251 -8.53 -7.35 -18.91
N GLY A 252 -8.79 -8.52 -19.51
CA GLY A 252 -9.51 -9.61 -18.82
C GLY A 252 -11.00 -9.37 -18.65
N LEU A 253 -11.62 -8.58 -19.55
CA LEU A 253 -13.06 -8.32 -19.50
C LEU A 253 -13.89 -9.49 -20.05
N GLY A 254 -13.28 -10.35 -20.87
CA GLY A 254 -13.99 -11.49 -21.47
C GLY A 254 -14.90 -11.13 -22.63
N VAL A 255 -14.79 -9.91 -23.16
CA VAL A 255 -15.56 -9.46 -24.32
C VAL A 255 -14.64 -8.99 -25.41
N THR A 256 -15.06 -9.13 -26.66
CA THR A 256 -14.33 -8.64 -27.84
C THR A 256 -15.05 -7.42 -28.39
N ALA A 257 -14.29 -6.37 -28.66
CA ALA A 257 -14.82 -5.14 -29.21
C ALA A 257 -13.81 -4.55 -30.20
N PRO A 258 -14.26 -3.76 -31.19
CA PRO A 258 -13.34 -3.11 -32.14
C PRO A 258 -12.35 -2.16 -31.48
N ASN A 259 -12.76 -1.51 -30.40
CA ASN A 259 -11.94 -0.55 -29.65
C ASN A 259 -11.75 -1.05 -28.21
N PRO A 260 -10.67 -0.64 -27.54
CA PRO A 260 -10.48 -1.01 -26.14
C PRO A 260 -11.65 -0.56 -25.26
N LEU A 261 -12.11 -1.44 -24.39
CA LEU A 261 -13.13 -1.14 -23.40
C LEU A 261 -12.50 -1.08 -22.01
N TYR A 262 -13.09 -0.25 -21.17
CA TYR A 262 -12.68 -0.04 -19.78
C TYR A 262 -13.89 -0.24 -18.87
N VAL A 263 -13.68 -0.79 -17.68
CA VAL A 263 -14.72 -0.84 -16.64
C VAL A 263 -15.00 0.59 -16.17
N LEU A 264 -16.22 1.05 -16.37
CA LEU A 264 -16.66 2.39 -15.95
C LEU A 264 -17.34 2.38 -14.59
N GLN A 265 -18.12 1.32 -14.33
CA GLN A 265 -18.91 1.22 -13.11
C GLN A 265 -19.16 -0.24 -12.77
N ILE A 266 -19.23 -0.54 -11.49
CA ILE A 266 -19.62 -1.84 -10.94
C ILE A 266 -20.82 -1.58 -10.03
N ASP A 267 -21.94 -2.24 -10.31
CA ASP A 267 -23.15 -2.13 -9.48
C ASP A 267 -23.33 -3.42 -8.69
N PRO A 268 -23.05 -3.41 -7.40
CA PRO A 268 -23.17 -4.63 -6.59
C PRO A 268 -24.63 -5.08 -6.36
N ALA A 269 -25.61 -4.20 -6.54
CA ALA A 269 -27.02 -4.56 -6.32
C ALA A 269 -27.59 -5.36 -7.50
N SER A 270 -27.23 -4.99 -8.72
CA SER A 270 -27.68 -5.68 -9.93
C SER A 270 -26.64 -6.65 -10.50
N HIS A 271 -25.46 -6.69 -9.92
CA HIS A 271 -24.28 -7.44 -10.38
C HIS A 271 -23.89 -7.05 -11.82
N ARG A 272 -24.16 -5.83 -12.24
CA ARG A 272 -23.79 -5.34 -13.57
C ARG A 272 -22.45 -4.63 -13.55
N VAL A 273 -21.66 -4.89 -14.59
CA VAL A 273 -20.40 -4.21 -14.84
C VAL A 273 -20.57 -3.42 -16.14
N THR A 274 -20.59 -2.09 -16.03
CA THR A 274 -20.68 -1.20 -17.20
C THR A 274 -19.31 -0.97 -17.77
N VAL A 275 -19.17 -1.17 -19.07
CA VAL A 275 -17.91 -0.94 -19.80
C VAL A 275 -18.12 0.07 -20.92
N GLY A 276 -17.06 0.82 -21.25
CA GLY A 276 -17.10 1.83 -22.31
C GLY A 276 -15.72 2.27 -22.72
N SER A 277 -15.65 3.32 -23.52
CA SER A 277 -14.41 3.89 -24.01
C SER A 277 -13.62 4.62 -22.90
N ASP A 278 -12.38 4.94 -23.17
CA ASP A 278 -11.55 5.74 -22.25
C ASP A 278 -12.12 7.15 -22.03
N THR A 279 -12.77 7.73 -23.05
CA THR A 279 -13.40 9.06 -22.91
C THR A 279 -14.61 9.01 -21.97
N GLU A 280 -15.32 7.88 -21.93
CA GLU A 280 -16.45 7.68 -21.01
C GLU A 280 -15.99 7.40 -19.58
N LEU A 281 -14.74 7.02 -19.38
CA LEU A 281 -14.17 6.81 -18.05
C LEU A 281 -13.95 8.13 -17.30
N ALA A 282 -13.79 9.23 -18.01
CA ALA A 282 -13.57 10.55 -17.40
C ALA A 282 -14.80 10.99 -16.61
N THR A 283 -14.57 11.49 -15.42
CA THR A 283 -15.64 12.04 -14.57
C THR A 283 -15.27 13.47 -14.14
N GLU A 284 -16.26 14.35 -14.17
CA GLU A 284 -16.09 15.74 -13.76
C GLU A 284 -16.24 15.93 -12.24
N THR A 285 -16.89 15.00 -11.57
CA THR A 285 -17.16 15.12 -10.15
C THR A 285 -16.99 13.79 -9.42
N PHE A 286 -16.58 13.87 -8.19
CA PHE A 286 -16.60 12.73 -7.28
C PHE A 286 -16.90 13.22 -5.87
N ARG A 287 -17.34 12.34 -4.99
CA ARG A 287 -17.56 12.63 -3.58
C ARG A 287 -16.54 11.90 -2.73
N ALA A 288 -16.00 12.60 -1.74
CA ALA A 288 -15.12 11.99 -0.74
C ALA A 288 -15.78 12.16 0.63
N ARG A 289 -15.56 11.15 1.49
CA ARG A 289 -16.05 11.20 2.88
C ARG A 289 -14.92 10.78 3.82
N ASP A 290 -15.09 11.07 5.09
CA ASP A 290 -14.15 10.70 6.15
C ASP A 290 -12.73 11.19 5.84
N CYS A 291 -12.64 12.44 5.33
CA CYS A 291 -11.37 13.02 4.89
C CYS A 291 -10.47 13.35 6.08
N ASN A 292 -9.21 12.94 6.01
CA ASN A 292 -8.20 13.35 6.98
C ASN A 292 -7.46 14.59 6.46
N TRP A 293 -7.69 15.74 7.11
CA TRP A 293 -7.07 17.01 6.72
C TRP A 293 -5.74 17.18 7.45
N ILE A 294 -4.62 16.97 6.75
CA ILE A 294 -3.28 17.09 7.36
C ILE A 294 -2.87 18.56 7.51
N SER A 295 -2.88 19.32 6.42
CA SER A 295 -2.34 20.68 6.37
C SER A 295 -3.30 21.77 6.85
N ILE A 296 -4.58 21.42 7.05
CA ILE A 296 -5.62 22.31 7.58
C ILE A 296 -6.41 21.55 8.64
N ALA A 297 -7.07 22.28 9.54
CA ALA A 297 -7.88 21.63 10.58
C ALA A 297 -9.19 21.09 10.00
N ASP A 298 -9.78 21.84 9.08
CA ASP A 298 -11.05 21.48 8.44
C ASP A 298 -11.16 22.22 7.11
N LEU A 299 -12.10 21.79 6.27
CA LEU A 299 -12.38 22.42 4.99
C LEU A 299 -13.47 23.48 5.18
N THR A 300 -13.08 24.74 5.20
CA THR A 300 -14.00 25.89 5.46
C THR A 300 -14.30 26.67 4.18
N GLY A 301 -14.43 25.98 3.05
CA GLY A 301 -14.72 26.60 1.76
C GLY A 301 -14.04 25.90 0.61
N GLU A 302 -14.15 26.45 -0.56
CA GLU A 302 -13.56 25.85 -1.76
C GLU A 302 -12.03 25.87 -1.71
N ARG A 303 -11.43 24.78 -2.16
CA ARG A 303 -9.98 24.63 -2.30
C ARG A 303 -9.63 23.97 -3.61
N ARG A 304 -8.60 24.46 -4.24
CA ARG A 304 -8.02 23.76 -5.39
C ARG A 304 -7.06 22.66 -4.90
N ALA A 305 -7.19 21.44 -5.47
CA ALA A 305 -6.36 20.31 -5.11
C ALA A 305 -6.16 19.41 -6.33
N GLN A 306 -5.13 18.63 -6.28
CA GLN A 306 -4.93 17.57 -7.25
C GLN A 306 -5.47 16.25 -6.66
N UNK A 307 -6.20 15.65 -7.22
CA UNK A 307 -6.74 14.42 -6.79
C UNK A 307 -6.05 13.33 -7.53
N UNK A 308 -5.68 12.56 -6.95
CA UNK A 308 -5.08 11.49 -7.57
C UNK A 308 -6.06 10.38 -7.43
N UNK A 309 -6.78 10.35 -8.12
CA UNK A 309 -7.71 9.31 -8.20
C UNK A 309 -7.02 8.12 -8.66
N UNK A 310 -7.19 7.30 -8.10
CA UNK A 310 -6.49 6.11 -8.35
C UNK A 310 -6.94 5.41 -9.55
N UNK A 311 -7.44 5.86 -10.03
CA UNK A 311 -7.93 5.15 -11.10
C UNK A 311 -7.05 5.17 -12.26
N UNK A 312 -6.55 5.68 -12.29
CA UNK A 312 -5.82 5.57 -13.48
C UNK A 312 -4.37 5.27 -13.29
N ASP A 313 -3.92 4.57 -14.18
CA ASP A 313 -2.51 4.26 -14.37
C ASP A 313 -1.70 5.43 -14.97
N SER A 314 -2.27 6.58 -15.01
CA SER A 314 -1.54 7.74 -15.56
C SER A 314 -0.89 8.51 -14.40
N PRO A 315 0.42 8.72 -14.41
CA PRO A 315 1.03 9.62 -13.43
C PRO A 315 0.50 11.04 -13.65
N PRO A 316 0.33 11.81 -12.61
CA PRO A 316 -0.07 13.22 -12.77
C PRO A 316 1.00 13.98 -13.54
N PRO A 317 0.60 14.99 -14.32
CA PRO A 317 1.52 15.80 -15.13
C PRO A 317 2.54 16.57 -14.26
#